data_ad5b666073339fc6662c3fc46384ac9a
#
_entry.id   ad5b666073339fc6662c3fc46384ac9a
#
_cell.length_a   1.000
_cell.length_b   1.000
_cell.length_c   1.000
_cell.angle_alpha   90.00
_cell.angle_beta   90.00
_cell.angle_gamma   90.00
#
_symmetry.space_group_name_H-M   'P 1'
#
loop_
_entity.id
_entity.type
_entity.pdbx_description
1 polymer ?
#
loop_
_entity_poly.entity_id
_entity_poly.type
_entity_poly.pdbx_seq_one_letter_code
_entity_poly.pdbx_strand_id
1 'polypeptide(L)'
;MIQGPFFVIPTQKGSVPNMTPSQAQAILNPDERFISVSLFDAIDFSVPCKAAQMNFSRICGLHDFQTIMVNRSSFHGLHPSALSTASGISGECEKGRITVTVEKYKDLVKILQPNFAITMTESVPHYEPRPKKRKIAYSRTESWLDEIEVSCNELDCVLIKPFSVRGALGGFLDIICKNENGLELALCLKELQQNLKTTSFACSNSMVSVFTALLFNVSFIESPVPWTLAGKGVAIILAFGDVADATRDPEIDLNDEYFSLDINPLCPGCACYTCRRHTRAYIHHLLTVQEMNSTILLSIHNFHRLVEVFRRVRSLSLERRREFLVSLIKQY
;
A
#
# COMPACT_ATOMS: atom_id res chain seq x y z
N MET A 1 -6.48 -16.50 12.94
CA MET A 1 -5.70 -15.22 12.84
C MET A 1 -4.82 -15.30 11.60
N ILE A 2 -4.89 -14.30 10.74
CA ILE A 2 -4.05 -14.20 9.56
C ILE A 2 -2.65 -13.83 10.03
N GLN A 3 -1.67 -14.71 9.81
CA GLN A 3 -0.28 -14.47 10.18
C GLN A 3 0.40 -13.72 9.02
N GLY A 4 0.42 -12.37 9.09
CA GLY A 4 1.20 -11.48 8.22
C GLY A 4 2.68 -11.41 8.63
N PRO A 5 3.42 -10.46 8.05
CA PRO A 5 2.96 -9.35 7.22
C PRO A 5 2.72 -9.73 5.76
N PHE A 6 1.70 -9.11 5.16
CA PHE A 6 1.40 -9.24 3.73
C PHE A 6 1.50 -7.91 3.02
N PHE A 7 2.04 -7.93 1.82
CA PHE A 7 2.00 -6.78 0.92
C PHE A 7 0.63 -6.69 0.25
N VAL A 8 0.04 -5.51 0.25
CA VAL A 8 -1.22 -5.23 -0.44
C VAL A 8 -0.95 -4.37 -1.66
N ILE A 9 -1.34 -4.85 -2.83
CA ILE A 9 -1.20 -4.12 -4.09
C ILE A 9 -2.29 -3.04 -4.15
N PRO A 10 -1.94 -1.75 -4.18
CA PRO A 10 -2.91 -0.70 -4.44
C PRO A 10 -3.37 -0.77 -5.90
N THR A 11 -4.68 -0.91 -6.14
CA THR A 11 -5.19 -0.82 -7.51
C THR A 11 -5.45 0.62 -7.91
N GLN A 12 -5.29 0.90 -9.20
CA GLN A 12 -5.74 2.13 -9.83
C GLN A 12 -6.95 1.78 -10.69
N LYS A 13 -8.12 2.26 -10.30
CA LYS A 13 -9.39 1.95 -10.99
C LYS A 13 -9.54 0.45 -11.29
N GLY A 14 -9.30 -0.39 -10.28
CA GLY A 14 -9.45 -1.85 -10.38
C GLY A 14 -8.33 -2.58 -11.14
N SER A 15 -7.29 -1.89 -11.58
CA SER A 15 -6.16 -2.50 -12.28
C SER A 15 -4.90 -2.53 -11.41
N VAL A 16 -4.11 -3.61 -11.50
CA VAL A 16 -2.75 -3.62 -10.98
C VAL A 16 -1.90 -2.65 -11.82
N PRO A 17 -1.24 -1.65 -11.23
CA PRO A 17 -0.53 -0.66 -12.04
C PRO A 17 0.58 -1.28 -12.88
N ASN A 18 0.63 -0.94 -14.16
CA ASN A 18 1.64 -1.36 -15.13
C ASN A 18 1.87 -2.88 -15.26
N MET A 19 0.93 -3.70 -14.78
CA MET A 19 1.03 -5.15 -14.87
C MET A 19 -0.34 -5.77 -15.15
N THR A 20 -0.34 -6.89 -15.88
CA THR A 20 -1.52 -7.73 -15.99
C THR A 20 -1.74 -8.55 -14.72
N PRO A 21 -2.97 -9.02 -14.45
CA PRO A 21 -3.24 -9.95 -13.34
C PRO A 21 -2.31 -11.18 -13.36
N SER A 22 -2.06 -11.77 -14.53
CA SER A 22 -1.19 -12.94 -14.68
C SER A 22 0.27 -12.64 -14.32
N GLN A 23 0.77 -11.43 -14.62
CA GLN A 23 2.12 -11.03 -14.24
C GLN A 23 2.24 -10.86 -12.72
N ALA A 24 1.24 -10.27 -12.06
CA ALA A 24 1.20 -10.18 -10.61
C ALA A 24 1.09 -11.56 -9.94
N GLN A 25 0.24 -12.45 -10.48
CA GLN A 25 0.11 -13.84 -10.01
C GLN A 25 1.41 -14.64 -10.16
N ALA A 26 2.20 -14.40 -11.20
CA ALA A 26 3.49 -15.06 -11.40
C ALA A 26 4.54 -14.66 -10.35
N ILE A 27 4.38 -13.51 -9.69
CA ILE A 27 5.25 -13.04 -8.60
C ILE A 27 4.76 -13.53 -7.25
N LEU A 28 3.44 -13.59 -7.03
CA LEU A 28 2.80 -13.87 -5.74
C LEU A 28 2.36 -15.32 -5.59
N ASN A 29 2.61 -15.91 -4.42
CA ASN A 29 1.97 -17.14 -4.01
C ASN A 29 0.46 -16.91 -3.78
N PRO A 30 -0.39 -17.94 -3.87
CA PRO A 30 -1.84 -17.79 -3.69
C PRO A 30 -2.26 -17.12 -2.36
N ASP A 31 -1.55 -17.38 -1.28
CA ASP A 31 -1.76 -16.83 0.06
C ASP A 31 -1.26 -15.38 0.23
N GLU A 32 -0.52 -14.85 -0.76
CA GLU A 32 0.02 -13.49 -0.77
C GLU A 32 -0.80 -12.51 -1.63
N ARG A 33 -1.88 -12.97 -2.27
CA ARG A 33 -2.64 -12.21 -3.27
C ARG A 33 -3.66 -11.28 -2.62
N PHE A 34 -3.20 -10.11 -2.20
CA PHE A 34 -4.04 -9.06 -1.64
C PHE A 34 -4.00 -7.80 -2.51
N ILE A 35 -5.16 -7.23 -2.78
CA ILE A 35 -5.34 -5.96 -3.49
C ILE A 35 -6.15 -5.01 -2.64
N SER A 36 -5.97 -3.71 -2.84
CA SER A 36 -6.85 -2.69 -2.26
C SER A 36 -7.64 -1.95 -3.34
N VAL A 37 -8.83 -1.50 -2.96
CA VAL A 37 -9.67 -0.59 -3.74
C VAL A 37 -10.10 0.57 -2.85
N SER A 38 -9.92 1.82 -3.33
CA SER A 38 -10.37 2.99 -2.59
C SER A 38 -11.90 3.14 -2.62
N LEU A 39 -12.48 3.77 -1.59
CA LEU A 39 -13.92 4.09 -1.57
C LEU A 39 -14.37 4.85 -2.82
N PHE A 40 -13.51 5.73 -3.33
CA PHE A 40 -13.86 6.58 -4.47
C PHE A 40 -13.82 5.82 -5.80
N ASP A 41 -12.85 4.90 -5.97
CA ASP A 41 -12.85 3.96 -7.09
C ASP A 41 -14.02 2.96 -6.97
N ALA A 42 -14.31 2.48 -5.76
CA ALA A 42 -15.42 1.56 -5.48
C ALA A 42 -16.79 2.08 -5.94
N ILE A 43 -17.00 3.40 -5.89
CA ILE A 43 -18.24 4.01 -6.37
C ILE A 43 -18.47 3.71 -7.87
N ASP A 44 -17.43 3.81 -8.67
CA ASP A 44 -17.52 3.61 -10.12
C ASP A 44 -17.77 2.13 -10.46
N PHE A 45 -17.31 1.21 -9.62
CA PHE A 45 -17.56 -0.24 -9.75
C PHE A 45 -18.91 -0.70 -9.18
N SER A 46 -19.61 0.13 -8.41
CA SER A 46 -20.88 -0.26 -7.79
C SER A 46 -21.94 -0.67 -8.80
N VAL A 47 -22.03 0.01 -9.94
CA VAL A 47 -23.00 -0.28 -11.00
C VAL A 47 -22.67 -1.58 -11.72
N PRO A 48 -21.45 -1.80 -12.27
CA PRO A 48 -21.12 -3.05 -12.94
C PRO A 48 -21.16 -4.26 -12.00
N CYS A 49 -20.70 -4.16 -10.75
CA CYS A 49 -20.77 -5.26 -9.80
C CYS A 49 -22.23 -5.68 -9.52
N LYS A 50 -23.12 -4.71 -9.32
CA LYS A 50 -24.55 -4.97 -9.10
C LYS A 50 -25.21 -5.58 -10.32
N ALA A 51 -24.95 -5.05 -11.51
CA ALA A 51 -25.55 -5.54 -12.76
C ALA A 51 -25.09 -6.96 -13.11
N ALA A 52 -23.82 -7.27 -12.93
CA ALA A 52 -23.25 -8.58 -13.20
C ALA A 52 -23.42 -9.58 -12.04
N GLN A 53 -23.90 -9.15 -10.87
CA GLN A 53 -23.94 -9.95 -9.64
C GLN A 53 -22.57 -10.59 -9.29
N MET A 54 -21.51 -9.82 -9.48
CA MET A 54 -20.13 -10.24 -9.23
C MET A 54 -19.44 -9.30 -8.25
N ASN A 55 -18.56 -9.84 -7.42
CA ASN A 55 -17.73 -9.03 -6.55
C ASN A 55 -16.65 -8.25 -7.33
N PHE A 56 -16.01 -7.29 -6.66
CA PHE A 56 -15.01 -6.41 -7.26
C PHE A 56 -13.86 -7.18 -7.94
N SER A 57 -13.26 -8.14 -7.25
CA SER A 57 -12.11 -8.87 -7.81
C SER A 57 -12.45 -9.63 -9.09
N ARG A 58 -13.66 -10.17 -9.19
CA ARG A 58 -14.14 -10.87 -10.41
C ARG A 58 -14.36 -9.90 -11.57
N ILE A 59 -15.00 -8.76 -11.33
CA ILE A 59 -15.22 -7.73 -12.37
C ILE A 59 -13.88 -7.23 -12.93
N CYS A 60 -12.84 -7.12 -12.09
CA CYS A 60 -11.51 -6.65 -12.50
C CYS A 60 -10.60 -7.76 -13.07
N GLY A 61 -11.07 -9.00 -13.21
CA GLY A 61 -10.24 -10.13 -13.65
C GLY A 61 -9.19 -10.58 -12.63
N LEU A 62 -9.37 -10.23 -11.36
CA LEU A 62 -8.49 -10.53 -10.24
C LEU A 62 -9.09 -11.60 -9.32
N HIS A 63 -9.65 -12.68 -9.89
CA HIS A 63 -10.49 -13.67 -9.21
C HIS A 63 -9.83 -14.31 -7.99
N ASP A 64 -8.50 -14.51 -8.04
CA ASP A 64 -7.73 -15.19 -7.00
C ASP A 64 -7.16 -14.21 -5.95
N PHE A 65 -7.51 -12.92 -6.05
CA PHE A 65 -7.06 -11.91 -5.11
C PHE A 65 -8.10 -11.62 -4.04
N GLN A 66 -7.64 -11.52 -2.81
CA GLN A 66 -8.44 -11.01 -1.70
C GLN A 66 -8.47 -9.49 -1.74
N THR A 67 -9.67 -8.92 -1.62
CA THR A 67 -9.88 -7.47 -1.73
C THR A 67 -9.97 -6.84 -0.34
N ILE A 68 -9.24 -5.74 -0.17
CA ILE A 68 -9.32 -4.85 1.00
C ILE A 68 -9.89 -3.52 0.53
N MET A 69 -11.07 -3.14 1.02
CA MET A 69 -11.62 -1.82 0.76
C MET A 69 -11.00 -0.79 1.68
N VAL A 70 -10.40 0.25 1.10
CA VAL A 70 -9.67 1.30 1.81
C VAL A 70 -10.34 2.67 1.62
N ASN A 71 -10.15 3.59 2.56
CA ASN A 71 -10.82 4.90 2.48
C ASN A 71 -10.29 5.77 1.33
N ARG A 72 -8.99 5.72 1.04
CA ARG A 72 -8.33 6.51 -0.01
C ARG A 72 -7.26 5.70 -0.71
N SER A 73 -6.99 6.03 -1.96
CA SER A 73 -5.89 5.44 -2.72
C SER A 73 -4.54 5.98 -2.23
N SER A 74 -3.57 5.09 -2.06
CA SER A 74 -2.19 5.44 -1.71
C SER A 74 -1.45 6.22 -2.80
N PHE A 75 -1.91 6.13 -4.06
CA PHE A 75 -1.33 6.90 -5.18
C PHE A 75 -1.65 8.39 -5.12
N HIS A 76 -2.77 8.77 -4.54
CA HIS A 76 -3.24 10.17 -4.56
C HIS A 76 -2.81 10.98 -3.33
N GLY A 77 -2.21 10.34 -2.33
CA GLY A 77 -1.81 10.98 -1.08
C GLY A 77 -3.00 11.61 -0.32
N LEU A 78 -2.73 12.22 0.82
CA LEU A 78 -3.72 13.03 1.53
C LEU A 78 -3.88 14.38 0.82
N HIS A 79 -4.94 14.53 0.01
CA HIS A 79 -5.27 15.82 -0.56
C HIS A 79 -5.83 16.73 0.56
N PRO A 80 -5.17 17.85 0.89
CA PRO A 80 -5.59 18.72 2.01
C PRO A 80 -6.96 19.36 1.82
N SER A 81 -7.45 19.38 0.57
CA SER A 81 -8.69 20.06 0.17
C SER A 81 -9.95 19.19 0.27
N ALA A 82 -9.83 17.91 0.50
CA ALA A 82 -10.99 17.04 0.67
C ALA A 82 -11.47 17.12 2.13
N LEU A 83 -12.14 18.22 2.48
CA LEU A 83 -12.75 18.38 3.79
C LEU A 83 -13.91 17.40 3.92
N SER A 84 -13.74 16.37 4.72
CA SER A 84 -14.84 15.51 5.15
C SER A 84 -15.87 16.32 5.93
N THR A 85 -17.12 15.87 5.91
CA THR A 85 -18.22 16.48 6.65
C THR A 85 -18.58 15.61 7.84
N ALA A 86 -19.50 16.06 8.69
CA ALA A 86 -20.02 15.20 9.76
C ALA A 86 -20.74 13.96 9.20
N SER A 87 -21.33 14.07 8.01
CA SER A 87 -22.09 12.99 7.36
C SER A 87 -21.23 11.98 6.61
N GLY A 88 -19.93 12.25 6.36
CA GLY A 88 -19.09 11.30 5.64
C GLY A 88 -17.77 11.83 5.12
N ILE A 89 -17.02 10.93 4.50
CA ILE A 89 -15.71 11.19 3.88
C ILE A 89 -15.91 11.81 2.51
N SER A 90 -15.28 12.97 2.25
CA SER A 90 -15.30 13.61 0.94
C SER A 90 -14.04 13.31 0.14
N GLY A 91 -14.17 13.14 -1.15
CA GLY A 91 -13.08 12.91 -2.10
C GLY A 91 -13.50 13.13 -3.54
N GLU A 92 -12.62 12.82 -4.47
CA GLU A 92 -12.85 12.97 -5.90
C GLU A 92 -12.98 11.59 -6.56
N CYS A 93 -13.94 11.44 -7.44
CA CYS A 93 -14.12 10.34 -8.36
C CYS A 93 -14.25 10.88 -9.80
N GLU A 94 -14.43 10.04 -10.80
CA GLU A 94 -14.60 10.49 -12.21
C GLU A 94 -15.74 11.47 -12.41
N LYS A 95 -16.76 11.38 -11.57
CA LYS A 95 -17.95 12.27 -11.62
C LYS A 95 -17.75 13.58 -10.83
N GLY A 96 -16.54 13.86 -10.35
CA GLY A 96 -16.22 15.02 -9.55
C GLY A 96 -16.21 14.73 -8.04
N ARG A 97 -16.36 15.79 -7.26
CA ARG A 97 -16.31 15.68 -5.79
C ARG A 97 -17.57 15.03 -5.23
N ILE A 98 -17.37 14.03 -4.38
CA ILE A 98 -18.46 13.29 -3.73
C ILE A 98 -18.18 13.10 -2.25
N THR A 99 -19.27 13.00 -1.45
CA THR A 99 -19.20 12.60 -0.04
C THR A 99 -19.79 11.21 0.10
N VAL A 100 -19.02 10.29 0.70
CA VAL A 100 -19.45 8.92 1.03
C VAL A 100 -19.94 8.94 2.47
N THR A 101 -21.27 8.79 2.65
CA THR A 101 -21.91 8.63 3.96
C THR A 101 -21.73 7.23 4.50
N VAL A 102 -22.00 6.99 5.78
CA VAL A 102 -21.95 5.65 6.38
C VAL A 102 -22.91 4.69 5.68
N GLU A 103 -24.11 5.13 5.32
CA GLU A 103 -25.09 4.32 4.58
C GLU A 103 -24.51 3.90 3.21
N LYS A 104 -23.97 4.85 2.45
CA LYS A 104 -23.34 4.58 1.16
C LYS A 104 -22.12 3.67 1.28
N TYR A 105 -21.34 3.82 2.36
CA TYR A 105 -20.23 2.91 2.67
C TYR A 105 -20.72 1.46 2.85
N LYS A 106 -21.77 1.26 3.65
CA LYS A 106 -22.38 -0.06 3.87
C LYS A 106 -22.89 -0.68 2.56
N ASP A 107 -23.54 0.12 1.73
CA ASP A 107 -24.01 -0.32 0.41
C ASP A 107 -22.85 -0.75 -0.49
N LEU A 108 -21.76 0.02 -0.52
CA LEU A 108 -20.56 -0.33 -1.29
C LEU A 108 -19.95 -1.65 -0.80
N VAL A 109 -19.83 -1.86 0.51
CA VAL A 109 -19.36 -3.14 1.06
C VAL A 109 -20.25 -4.30 0.63
N LYS A 110 -21.57 -4.16 0.72
CA LYS A 110 -22.53 -5.20 0.30
C LYS A 110 -22.46 -5.51 -1.21
N ILE A 111 -22.22 -4.49 -2.05
CA ILE A 111 -22.15 -4.64 -3.52
C ILE A 111 -20.79 -5.20 -3.96
N LEU A 112 -19.69 -4.67 -3.45
CA LEU A 112 -18.34 -5.06 -3.88
C LEU A 112 -17.86 -6.36 -3.25
N GLN A 113 -18.44 -6.74 -2.10
CA GLN A 113 -18.11 -7.95 -1.32
C GLN A 113 -16.58 -8.11 -1.09
N PRO A 114 -15.91 -7.11 -0.49
CA PRO A 114 -14.50 -7.22 -0.16
C PRO A 114 -14.30 -8.26 0.96
N ASN A 115 -13.13 -8.91 1.02
CA ASN A 115 -12.78 -9.79 2.12
C ASN A 115 -12.53 -9.01 3.43
N PHE A 116 -11.97 -7.80 3.28
CA PHE A 116 -11.68 -6.89 4.38
C PHE A 116 -12.15 -5.49 4.02
N ALA A 117 -12.62 -4.74 5.00
CA ALA A 117 -12.95 -3.33 4.82
C ALA A 117 -12.42 -2.50 5.99
N ILE A 118 -11.71 -1.43 5.65
CA ILE A 118 -11.29 -0.46 6.65
C ILE A 118 -12.48 0.43 6.95
N THR A 119 -12.85 0.54 8.23
CA THR A 119 -13.96 1.39 8.65
C THR A 119 -13.70 2.85 8.28
N MET A 120 -14.76 3.61 8.07
CA MET A 120 -14.63 5.01 7.70
C MET A 120 -13.82 5.79 8.74
N THR A 121 -12.78 6.47 8.27
CA THR A 121 -11.85 7.22 9.11
C THR A 121 -11.50 8.53 8.44
N GLU A 122 -11.55 9.63 9.17
CA GLU A 122 -11.04 10.91 8.67
C GLU A 122 -9.52 10.93 8.83
N SER A 123 -8.80 10.89 7.72
CA SER A 123 -7.34 10.97 7.72
C SER A 123 -6.88 12.39 8.01
N VAL A 124 -6.11 12.56 9.07
CA VAL A 124 -5.44 13.82 9.42
C VAL A 124 -3.96 13.54 9.44
N PRO A 125 -3.12 14.36 8.75
CA PRO A 125 -1.68 14.20 8.82
C PRO A 125 -1.20 14.15 10.27
N HIS A 126 -0.29 13.23 10.59
CA HIS A 126 0.25 13.09 11.95
C HIS A 126 0.85 14.39 12.49
N TYR A 127 1.44 15.18 11.59
CA TYR A 127 2.04 16.49 11.88
C TYR A 127 1.04 17.67 11.85
N GLU A 128 -0.29 17.39 11.75
CA GLU A 128 -1.28 18.48 11.77
C GLU A 128 -1.17 19.23 13.11
N PRO A 129 -0.69 20.50 13.09
CA PRO A 129 -0.37 21.23 14.30
C PRO A 129 -1.62 21.75 15.03
N ARG A 130 -2.80 21.73 14.36
CA ARG A 130 -4.04 22.31 14.90
C ARG A 130 -4.81 21.29 15.74
N PRO A 131 -4.78 21.41 17.11
CA PRO A 131 -5.47 20.45 17.97
C PRO A 131 -6.96 20.35 17.71
N LYS A 132 -7.60 21.47 17.35
CA LYS A 132 -9.04 21.53 17.03
C LYS A 132 -9.35 20.64 15.81
N LYS A 133 -8.52 20.66 14.77
CA LYS A 133 -8.74 19.85 13.57
C LYS A 133 -8.62 18.35 13.88
N ARG A 134 -7.60 17.97 14.68
CA ARG A 134 -7.45 16.59 15.15
C ARG A 134 -8.66 16.13 15.97
N LYS A 135 -9.13 16.95 16.91
CA LYS A 135 -10.29 16.63 17.74
C LYS A 135 -11.57 16.44 16.92
N ILE A 136 -11.78 17.27 15.88
CA ILE A 136 -12.93 17.15 14.97
C ILE A 136 -12.83 15.84 14.18
N ALA A 137 -11.66 15.52 13.61
CA ALA A 137 -11.45 14.29 12.85
C ALA A 137 -11.69 13.04 13.73
N TYR A 138 -11.18 13.07 14.96
CA TYR A 138 -11.42 12.04 15.95
C TYR A 138 -12.92 11.83 16.20
N SER A 139 -13.64 12.89 16.59
CA SER A 139 -15.06 12.81 16.91
C SER A 139 -15.92 12.32 15.73
N ARG A 140 -15.59 12.72 14.50
CA ARG A 140 -16.25 12.21 13.30
C ARG A 140 -16.01 10.73 13.09
N THR A 141 -14.76 10.30 13.21
CA THR A 141 -14.37 8.88 13.05
C THR A 141 -15.08 8.02 14.09
N GLU A 142 -15.16 8.44 15.35
CA GLU A 142 -15.91 7.72 16.38
C GLU A 142 -17.40 7.61 16.03
N SER A 143 -18.03 8.72 15.66
CA SER A 143 -19.46 8.71 15.28
C SER A 143 -19.75 7.78 14.11
N TRP A 144 -18.89 7.76 13.08
CA TRP A 144 -19.05 6.84 11.94
C TRP A 144 -18.80 5.38 12.34
N LEU A 145 -17.84 5.14 13.24
CA LEU A 145 -17.55 3.79 13.76
C LEU A 145 -18.75 3.22 14.54
N ASP A 146 -19.32 3.99 15.46
CA ASP A 146 -20.50 3.60 16.23
C ASP A 146 -21.66 3.22 15.30
N GLU A 147 -21.91 4.04 14.26
CA GLU A 147 -22.98 3.78 13.28
C GLU A 147 -22.71 2.53 12.41
N ILE A 148 -21.43 2.25 12.06
CA ILE A 148 -21.04 1.04 11.34
C ILE A 148 -21.19 -0.19 12.25
N GLU A 149 -20.81 -0.10 13.51
CA GLU A 149 -20.85 -1.23 14.47
C GLU A 149 -22.27 -1.73 14.77
N VAL A 150 -23.23 -0.85 14.79
CA VAL A 150 -24.66 -1.23 14.97
C VAL A 150 -25.12 -2.21 13.90
N SER A 151 -24.55 -2.17 12.72
CA SER A 151 -24.93 -3.00 11.57
C SER A 151 -23.81 -3.93 11.08
N CYS A 152 -22.74 -4.10 11.84
CA CYS A 152 -21.58 -4.89 11.39
C CYS A 152 -21.93 -6.36 11.08
N ASN A 153 -22.91 -6.93 11.75
CA ASN A 153 -23.38 -8.32 11.52
C ASN A 153 -24.03 -8.53 10.16
N GLU A 154 -24.40 -7.44 9.46
CA GLU A 154 -24.97 -7.50 8.10
C GLU A 154 -23.90 -7.42 6.99
N LEU A 155 -22.66 -7.13 7.36
CA LEU A 155 -21.55 -6.98 6.43
C LEU A 155 -20.74 -8.28 6.41
N ASP A 156 -20.77 -8.99 5.28
CA ASP A 156 -20.02 -10.24 5.10
C ASP A 156 -18.54 -9.96 4.77
N CYS A 157 -17.85 -9.26 5.68
CA CYS A 157 -16.42 -8.98 5.57
C CYS A 157 -15.79 -8.75 6.95
N VAL A 158 -14.46 -8.87 7.01
CA VAL A 158 -13.70 -8.54 8.21
C VAL A 158 -13.46 -7.03 8.28
N LEU A 159 -14.00 -6.37 9.30
CA LEU A 159 -13.78 -4.93 9.52
C LEU A 159 -12.44 -4.69 10.22
N ILE A 160 -11.62 -3.84 9.63
CA ILE A 160 -10.37 -3.33 10.22
C ILE A 160 -10.67 -1.96 10.84
N LYS A 161 -10.64 -1.91 12.17
CA LYS A 161 -10.99 -0.72 12.95
C LYS A 161 -9.78 0.21 13.12
N PRO A 162 -10.02 1.52 13.32
CA PRO A 162 -8.97 2.48 13.58
C PRO A 162 -8.28 2.25 14.93
N PHE A 163 -7.02 2.69 15.02
CA PHE A 163 -6.28 2.76 16.29
C PHE A 163 -6.39 4.14 16.90
N SER A 164 -6.38 4.21 18.24
CA SER A 164 -6.20 5.48 18.95
C SER A 164 -4.71 5.71 19.21
N VAL A 165 -4.17 6.81 18.69
CA VAL A 165 -2.81 7.27 18.97
C VAL A 165 -2.88 8.70 19.47
N ARG A 166 -2.44 8.97 20.71
CA ARG A 166 -2.42 10.31 21.35
C ARG A 166 -3.75 11.05 21.24
N GLY A 167 -4.87 10.35 21.40
CA GLY A 167 -6.21 10.94 21.30
C GLY A 167 -6.62 11.33 19.88
N ALA A 168 -5.99 10.75 18.86
CA ALA A 168 -6.43 10.76 17.48
C ALA A 168 -6.66 9.32 17.02
N LEU A 169 -7.88 9.01 16.54
CA LEU A 169 -8.12 7.75 15.86
C LEU A 169 -7.50 7.82 14.48
N GLY A 170 -6.48 6.99 14.24
CA GLY A 170 -5.93 6.74 12.92
C GLY A 170 -6.25 5.29 12.54
N GLY A 171 -7.26 5.06 11.71
CA GLY A 171 -7.54 3.73 11.13
C GLY A 171 -6.56 3.37 10.05
N PHE A 172 -5.94 4.42 9.56
CA PHE A 172 -4.78 4.41 8.73
C PHE A 172 -3.63 4.94 9.57
N LEU A 173 -2.64 4.13 9.77
CA LEU A 173 -1.31 4.68 9.80
C LEU A 173 -1.05 5.17 8.36
N ASP A 174 -1.66 6.27 8.01
CA ASP A 174 -1.29 7.06 6.85
C ASP A 174 0.04 7.69 7.23
N ILE A 175 1.06 6.84 7.16
CA ILE A 175 2.43 7.18 7.44
C ILE A 175 2.92 7.91 6.20
N ILE A 176 2.32 9.05 5.95
CA ILE A 176 2.94 10.09 5.16
C ILE A 176 3.97 10.74 6.06
N CYS A 177 5.06 10.04 6.27
CA CYS A 177 6.29 10.67 6.69
C CYS A 177 6.72 11.56 5.54
N LYS A 178 6.34 12.84 5.59
CA LYS A 178 6.89 13.85 4.69
C LYS A 178 8.37 14.09 4.93
N ASN A 179 8.89 13.59 6.02
CA ASN A 179 10.30 13.70 6.39
C ASN A 179 10.88 12.30 6.60
N GLU A 180 12.01 12.09 6.03
CA GLU A 180 12.95 10.99 6.03
C GLU A 180 13.29 10.41 7.43
N ASN A 181 12.70 10.92 8.51
CA ASN A 181 12.95 10.48 9.87
C ASN A 181 11.95 9.39 10.30
N GLY A 182 12.32 8.12 10.09
CA GLY A 182 11.61 6.96 10.61
C GLY A 182 11.36 6.96 12.14
N LEU A 183 11.91 7.95 12.86
CA LEU A 183 11.77 8.11 14.30
C LEU A 183 10.34 8.46 14.73
N GLU A 184 9.65 9.35 14.01
CA GLU A 184 8.24 9.70 14.34
C GLU A 184 7.30 8.53 14.13
N LEU A 185 7.52 7.79 13.04
CA LEU A 185 6.80 6.56 12.79
C LEU A 185 7.07 5.52 13.88
N ALA A 186 8.33 5.32 14.25
CA ALA A 186 8.71 4.40 15.29
C ALA A 186 8.07 4.74 16.65
N LEU A 187 7.94 6.03 16.99
CA LEU A 187 7.26 6.47 18.20
C LEU A 187 5.76 6.18 18.16
N CYS A 188 5.09 6.45 17.05
CA CYS A 188 3.67 6.13 16.87
C CYS A 188 3.41 4.62 16.96
N LEU A 189 4.24 3.82 16.30
CA LEU A 189 4.10 2.37 16.30
C LEU A 189 4.45 1.74 17.64
N LYS A 190 5.37 2.34 18.42
CA LYS A 190 5.68 1.88 19.79
C LYS A 190 4.49 2.04 20.73
N GLU A 191 3.73 3.13 20.62
CA GLU A 191 2.48 3.32 21.36
C GLU A 191 1.40 2.29 20.90
N LEU A 192 1.41 1.92 19.62
CA LEU A 192 0.49 0.93 19.05
C LEU A 192 0.82 -0.53 19.44
N GLN A 193 2.09 -0.88 19.66
CA GLN A 193 2.49 -2.27 20.00
C GLN A 193 1.78 -2.83 21.22
N GLN A 194 1.39 -2.00 22.16
CA GLN A 194 0.63 -2.43 23.33
C GLN A 194 -0.79 -2.93 23.00
N ASN A 195 -1.30 -2.58 21.81
CA ASN A 195 -2.66 -2.86 21.36
C ASN A 195 -2.75 -3.75 20.09
N LEU A 196 -1.64 -4.13 19.46
CA LEU A 196 -1.60 -4.90 18.18
C LEU A 196 -1.91 -6.40 18.38
N LYS A 197 -2.99 -6.75 19.06
CA LYS A 197 -3.50 -8.15 19.11
C LYS A 197 -4.46 -8.45 17.96
N THR A 198 -4.79 -7.49 17.12
CA THR A 198 -5.79 -7.58 16.07
C THR A 198 -5.17 -7.41 14.68
N THR A 199 -5.89 -7.77 13.63
CA THR A 199 -5.53 -7.50 12.23
C THR A 199 -5.30 -6.01 12.03
N SER A 200 -4.14 -5.64 11.51
CA SER A 200 -3.71 -4.25 11.35
C SER A 200 -3.36 -3.94 9.89
N PHE A 201 -3.57 -2.71 9.47
CA PHE A 201 -3.30 -2.23 8.12
C PHE A 201 -2.50 -0.91 8.17
N ALA A 202 -1.53 -0.76 7.27
CA ALA A 202 -0.78 0.49 7.08
C ALA A 202 -0.65 0.82 5.60
N CYS A 203 -0.74 2.11 5.28
CA CYS A 203 -0.37 2.66 3.98
C CYS A 203 1.00 3.36 4.10
N SER A 204 1.92 3.05 3.21
CA SER A 204 3.33 3.47 3.30
C SER A 204 3.83 4.00 1.96
N ASN A 205 4.27 5.26 1.92
CA ASN A 205 4.68 5.94 0.69
C ASN A 205 6.20 6.06 0.50
N SER A 206 6.98 5.42 1.37
CA SER A 206 8.45 5.32 1.26
C SER A 206 8.92 3.93 1.69
N MET A 207 10.08 3.50 1.22
CA MET A 207 10.65 2.21 1.63
C MET A 207 10.94 2.17 3.13
N VAL A 208 11.44 3.27 3.71
CA VAL A 208 11.67 3.37 5.16
C VAL A 208 10.37 3.16 5.94
N SER A 209 9.25 3.75 5.50
CA SER A 209 7.96 3.54 6.17
C SER A 209 7.43 2.12 6.02
N VAL A 210 7.67 1.45 4.87
CA VAL A 210 7.37 0.03 4.69
C VAL A 210 8.16 -0.83 5.67
N PHE A 211 9.48 -0.63 5.76
CA PHE A 211 10.33 -1.40 6.66
C PHE A 211 9.97 -1.16 8.14
N THR A 212 9.61 0.08 8.47
CA THR A 212 9.16 0.42 9.82
C THR A 212 7.83 -0.28 10.14
N ALA A 213 6.86 -0.29 9.24
CA ALA A 213 5.62 -1.03 9.44
C ALA A 213 5.85 -2.56 9.60
N LEU A 214 6.79 -3.12 8.83
CA LEU A 214 7.25 -4.51 8.99
C LEU A 214 7.90 -4.76 10.35
N LEU A 215 8.72 -3.83 10.84
CA LEU A 215 9.40 -3.92 12.14
C LEU A 215 8.39 -4.00 13.30
N PHE A 216 7.26 -3.33 13.16
CA PHE A 216 6.16 -3.34 14.13
C PHE A 216 5.10 -4.42 13.86
N ASN A 217 5.39 -5.34 12.95
CA ASN A 217 4.57 -6.51 12.66
C ASN A 217 3.13 -6.16 12.22
N VAL A 218 2.97 -5.09 11.43
CA VAL A 218 1.69 -4.74 10.82
C VAL A 218 1.25 -5.86 9.87
N SER A 219 -0.01 -6.29 9.94
CA SER A 219 -0.52 -7.45 9.21
C SER A 219 -0.61 -7.22 7.70
N PHE A 220 -1.11 -6.06 7.29
CA PHE A 220 -1.26 -5.67 5.90
C PHE A 220 -0.58 -4.33 5.65
N ILE A 221 0.30 -4.29 4.66
CA ILE A 221 1.02 -3.06 4.29
C ILE A 221 0.78 -2.78 2.82
N GLU A 222 0.06 -1.70 2.54
CA GLU A 222 -0.13 -1.16 1.20
C GLU A 222 0.97 -0.15 0.89
N SER A 223 1.55 -0.22 -0.32
CA SER A 223 2.51 0.77 -0.77
C SER A 223 2.51 0.96 -2.28
N PRO A 224 2.45 2.20 -2.78
CA PRO A 224 2.60 2.52 -4.20
C PRO A 224 4.06 2.60 -4.64
N VAL A 225 5.03 2.49 -3.73
CA VAL A 225 6.46 2.71 -3.97
C VAL A 225 7.03 1.96 -5.17
N PRO A 226 6.76 0.65 -5.40
CA PRO A 226 7.29 -0.05 -6.55
C PRO A 226 6.97 0.62 -7.89
N TRP A 227 5.74 1.09 -8.03
CA TRP A 227 5.25 1.74 -9.25
C TRP A 227 5.63 3.21 -9.34
N THR A 228 5.67 3.89 -8.21
CA THR A 228 6.12 5.29 -8.15
C THR A 228 7.59 5.43 -8.54
N LEU A 229 8.46 4.53 -8.06
CA LEU A 229 9.87 4.48 -8.45
C LEU A 229 10.03 4.06 -9.92
N ALA A 230 9.28 3.06 -10.37
CA ALA A 230 9.28 2.64 -11.77
C ALA A 230 8.91 3.78 -12.72
N GLY A 231 7.91 4.59 -12.36
CA GLY A 231 7.52 5.78 -13.13
C GLY A 231 8.58 6.89 -13.19
N LYS A 232 9.54 6.87 -12.25
CA LYS A 232 10.70 7.76 -12.24
C LYS A 232 11.94 7.18 -12.94
N GLY A 233 11.87 5.95 -13.45
CA GLY A 233 13.02 5.27 -14.04
C GLY A 233 13.96 4.62 -13.01
N VAL A 234 13.52 4.47 -11.76
CA VAL A 234 14.33 3.98 -10.63
C VAL A 234 14.07 2.52 -10.34
N ALA A 235 15.14 1.74 -10.19
CA ALA A 235 15.08 0.32 -9.82
C ALA A 235 15.55 0.07 -8.38
N ILE A 236 14.81 -0.74 -7.62
CA ILE A 236 15.14 -1.17 -6.25
C ILE A 236 16.19 -2.28 -6.31
N ILE A 237 17.39 -2.06 -5.75
CA ILE A 237 18.50 -3.02 -5.75
C ILE A 237 18.97 -3.41 -4.35
N LEU A 238 18.06 -3.40 -3.37
CA LEU A 238 18.31 -3.76 -1.97
C LEU A 238 19.23 -4.97 -1.83
N ALA A 239 20.24 -4.86 -0.98
CA ALA A 239 21.09 -5.98 -0.59
C ALA A 239 20.45 -6.78 0.55
N PHE A 240 20.38 -8.10 0.40
CA PHE A 240 19.84 -9.03 1.42
C PHE A 240 20.94 -9.82 2.14
N GLY A 241 22.21 -9.48 1.93
CA GLY A 241 23.38 -10.15 2.48
C GLY A 241 23.91 -9.48 3.76
N ASP A 242 25.07 -9.95 4.20
CA ASP A 242 25.78 -9.44 5.37
C ASP A 242 26.15 -7.95 5.23
N VAL A 243 26.43 -7.31 6.35
CA VAL A 243 26.70 -5.87 6.52
C VAL A 243 27.69 -5.26 5.52
N ALA A 244 28.54 -6.07 4.89
CA ALA A 244 29.51 -5.65 3.87
C ALA A 244 28.86 -5.14 2.56
N ASP A 245 27.61 -5.53 2.26
CA ASP A 245 26.84 -5.06 1.09
C ASP A 245 26.00 -3.79 1.38
N ALA A 246 25.95 -3.36 2.64
CA ALA A 246 25.16 -2.21 3.08
C ALA A 246 25.72 -0.83 2.64
N THR A 247 26.84 -0.82 1.90
CA THR A 247 27.47 0.40 1.37
C THR A 247 26.99 0.76 -0.05
N ARG A 248 26.13 -0.05 -0.66
CA ARG A 248 25.55 0.24 -1.98
C ARG A 248 24.25 1.01 -1.82
N ASP A 249 24.04 1.98 -2.70
CA ASP A 249 22.75 2.64 -2.82
C ASP A 249 21.64 1.59 -3.02
N PRO A 250 20.54 1.66 -2.25
CA PRO A 250 19.44 0.70 -2.35
C PRO A 250 18.63 0.82 -3.65
N GLU A 251 18.86 1.87 -4.41
CA GLU A 251 18.17 2.24 -5.64
C GLU A 251 19.17 2.68 -6.71
N ILE A 252 18.85 2.46 -7.99
CA ILE A 252 19.59 3.00 -9.13
C ILE A 252 18.64 3.76 -10.05
N ASP A 253 19.06 4.94 -10.50
CA ASP A 253 18.33 5.75 -11.48
C ASP A 253 18.80 5.40 -12.89
N LEU A 254 17.97 4.68 -13.65
CA LEU A 254 18.29 4.24 -15.00
C LEU A 254 18.21 5.37 -16.05
N ASN A 255 17.85 6.59 -15.66
CA ASN A 255 17.97 7.76 -16.53
C ASN A 255 19.43 8.24 -16.67
N ASP A 256 20.32 7.82 -15.78
CA ASP A 256 21.74 8.17 -15.82
C ASP A 256 22.41 7.53 -17.05
N GLU A 257 23.10 8.34 -17.84
CA GLU A 257 23.85 7.94 -19.06
C GLU A 257 24.91 6.87 -18.77
N TYR A 258 25.37 6.76 -17.53
CA TYR A 258 26.26 5.70 -17.08
C TYR A 258 25.75 4.30 -17.44
N PHE A 259 24.44 4.10 -17.49
CA PHE A 259 23.83 2.80 -17.80
C PHE A 259 23.65 2.53 -19.30
N SER A 260 23.97 3.47 -20.18
CA SER A 260 23.76 3.33 -21.62
C SER A 260 24.45 2.12 -22.27
N LEU A 261 25.56 1.66 -21.69
CA LEU A 261 26.32 0.50 -22.15
C LEU A 261 26.39 -0.63 -21.11
N ASP A 262 25.68 -0.54 -19.99
CA ASP A 262 25.69 -1.55 -18.92
C ASP A 262 24.84 -2.77 -19.27
N ILE A 263 25.47 -3.87 -19.66
CA ILE A 263 24.84 -5.13 -20.05
C ILE A 263 24.42 -6.01 -18.85
N ASN A 264 24.67 -5.57 -17.61
CA ASN A 264 24.27 -6.32 -16.42
C ASN A 264 22.75 -6.27 -16.19
N PRO A 265 22.17 -7.24 -15.46
CA PRO A 265 20.79 -7.16 -15.00
C PRO A 265 20.62 -6.04 -13.99
N LEU A 266 19.37 -5.60 -13.75
CA LEU A 266 19.08 -4.54 -12.76
C LEU A 266 19.68 -4.86 -11.39
N CYS A 267 19.47 -6.08 -10.92
CA CYS A 267 20.00 -6.55 -9.64
C CYS A 267 20.61 -7.95 -9.83
N PRO A 268 21.92 -8.14 -9.56
CA PRO A 268 22.55 -9.47 -9.61
C PRO A 268 21.85 -10.45 -8.67
N GLY A 269 21.61 -11.68 -9.17
CA GLY A 269 20.92 -12.72 -8.40
C GLY A 269 19.40 -12.59 -8.29
N CYS A 270 18.80 -11.52 -8.78
CA CYS A 270 17.34 -11.36 -8.82
C CYS A 270 16.70 -12.28 -9.87
N ALA A 271 15.72 -13.07 -9.47
CA ALA A 271 15.03 -14.03 -10.31
C ALA A 271 13.80 -13.48 -11.06
N CYS A 272 13.53 -12.18 -11.00
CA CYS A 272 12.36 -11.59 -11.67
C CYS A 272 12.46 -11.69 -13.21
N TYR A 273 11.32 -11.55 -13.88
CA TYR A 273 11.25 -11.57 -15.35
C TYR A 273 12.21 -10.57 -15.98
N THR A 274 12.25 -9.33 -15.47
CA THR A 274 13.09 -8.26 -16.02
C THR A 274 14.56 -8.59 -15.94
N CYS A 275 15.07 -8.98 -14.76
CA CYS A 275 16.50 -9.31 -14.58
C CYS A 275 16.97 -10.51 -15.39
N ARG A 276 16.06 -11.47 -15.66
CA ARG A 276 16.41 -12.66 -16.47
C ARG A 276 16.44 -12.41 -17.97
N ARG A 277 15.81 -11.35 -18.44
CA ARG A 277 15.58 -11.12 -19.87
C ARG A 277 16.17 -9.83 -20.40
N HIS A 278 16.44 -8.85 -19.54
CA HIS A 278 16.79 -7.49 -19.93
C HIS A 278 17.99 -6.97 -19.16
N THR A 279 18.75 -6.08 -19.79
CA THR A 279 19.92 -5.39 -19.24
C THR A 279 19.57 -3.98 -18.78
N ARG A 280 20.43 -3.36 -17.97
CA ARG A 280 20.33 -1.94 -17.59
C ARG A 280 20.37 -1.03 -18.81
N ALA A 281 21.28 -1.30 -19.75
CA ALA A 281 21.37 -0.56 -21.01
C ALA A 281 20.06 -0.58 -21.80
N TYR A 282 19.39 -1.73 -21.88
CA TYR A 282 18.11 -1.82 -22.57
C TYR A 282 17.02 -0.99 -21.87
N ILE A 283 16.94 -1.05 -20.54
CA ILE A 283 15.97 -0.24 -19.77
C ILE A 283 16.29 1.26 -19.92
N HIS A 284 17.56 1.65 -19.83
CA HIS A 284 17.99 3.03 -20.08
C HIS A 284 17.56 3.52 -21.49
N HIS A 285 17.78 2.70 -22.52
CA HIS A 285 17.34 3.00 -23.88
C HIS A 285 15.81 3.22 -23.93
N LEU A 286 15.01 2.32 -23.34
CA LEU A 286 13.55 2.46 -23.33
C LEU A 286 13.09 3.76 -22.61
N LEU A 287 13.77 4.16 -21.54
CA LEU A 287 13.50 5.43 -20.84
C LEU A 287 13.84 6.62 -21.73
N THR A 288 14.99 6.60 -22.41
CA THR A 288 15.44 7.67 -23.32
C THR A 288 14.44 7.90 -24.46
N VAL A 289 13.90 6.82 -25.05
CA VAL A 289 12.91 6.91 -26.14
C VAL A 289 11.46 6.98 -25.63
N GLN A 290 11.27 7.07 -24.31
CA GLN A 290 9.97 7.20 -23.64
C GLN A 290 9.00 6.04 -23.95
N GLU A 291 9.52 4.84 -24.09
CA GLU A 291 8.71 3.65 -24.31
C GLU A 291 8.04 3.17 -23.02
N MET A 292 6.74 2.87 -23.08
CA MET A 292 5.93 2.38 -21.97
C MET A 292 6.49 1.11 -21.29
N ASN A 293 7.19 0.28 -22.07
CA ASN A 293 7.81 -0.95 -21.60
C ASN A 293 8.85 -0.73 -20.51
N SER A 294 9.51 0.44 -20.46
CA SER A 294 10.45 0.79 -19.37
C SER A 294 9.77 0.72 -18.01
N THR A 295 8.64 1.40 -17.87
CA THR A 295 7.86 1.45 -16.63
C THR A 295 7.27 0.09 -16.27
N ILE A 296 6.81 -0.69 -17.25
CA ILE A 296 6.29 -2.05 -17.04
C ILE A 296 7.39 -2.96 -16.47
N LEU A 297 8.56 -3.00 -17.11
CA LEU A 297 9.67 -3.84 -16.70
C LEU A 297 10.23 -3.45 -15.33
N LEU A 298 10.32 -2.14 -15.05
CA LEU A 298 10.71 -1.62 -13.74
C LEU A 298 9.67 -1.95 -12.67
N SER A 299 8.37 -1.83 -12.97
CA SER A 299 7.30 -2.20 -12.04
C SER A 299 7.36 -3.69 -11.65
N ILE A 300 7.56 -4.58 -12.62
CA ILE A 300 7.73 -6.02 -12.37
C ILE A 300 8.94 -6.27 -11.45
N HIS A 301 10.07 -5.61 -11.72
CA HIS A 301 11.28 -5.75 -10.92
C HIS A 301 11.09 -5.22 -9.50
N ASN A 302 10.66 -3.99 -9.35
CA ASN A 302 10.49 -3.32 -8.05
C ASN A 302 9.49 -4.05 -7.17
N PHE A 303 8.36 -4.47 -7.75
CA PHE A 303 7.36 -5.25 -7.04
C PHE A 303 7.92 -6.60 -6.58
N HIS A 304 8.62 -7.33 -7.45
CA HIS A 304 9.27 -8.59 -7.10
C HIS A 304 10.27 -8.40 -5.94
N ARG A 305 11.12 -7.35 -5.98
CA ARG A 305 12.07 -7.06 -4.91
C ARG A 305 11.38 -6.79 -3.57
N LEU A 306 10.30 -6.03 -3.59
CA LEU A 306 9.55 -5.77 -2.37
C LEU A 306 8.88 -7.04 -1.81
N VAL A 307 8.28 -7.88 -2.67
CA VAL A 307 7.71 -9.17 -2.25
C VAL A 307 8.78 -10.08 -1.62
N GLU A 308 10.01 -10.09 -2.14
CA GLU A 308 11.13 -10.83 -1.53
C GLU A 308 11.43 -10.35 -0.11
N VAL A 309 11.38 -9.04 0.16
CA VAL A 309 11.53 -8.50 1.53
C VAL A 309 10.46 -9.09 2.45
N PHE A 310 9.19 -9.07 2.04
CA PHE A 310 8.09 -9.61 2.85
C PHE A 310 8.27 -11.11 3.12
N ARG A 311 8.66 -11.89 2.12
CA ARG A 311 8.94 -13.32 2.27
C ARG A 311 10.10 -13.56 3.23
N ARG A 312 11.17 -12.79 3.09
CA ARG A 312 12.31 -12.88 3.99
C ARG A 312 11.91 -12.56 5.43
N VAL A 313 11.16 -11.50 5.65
CA VAL A 313 10.65 -11.12 6.97
C VAL A 313 9.80 -12.24 7.59
N ARG A 314 8.92 -12.90 6.82
CA ARG A 314 8.11 -14.03 7.33
C ARG A 314 8.95 -15.26 7.68
N SER A 315 10.06 -15.51 6.97
CA SER A 315 10.93 -16.68 7.21
C SER A 315 11.87 -16.51 8.39
N LEU A 316 12.05 -15.31 8.93
CA LEU A 316 13.01 -15.02 10.01
C LEU A 316 12.35 -15.08 11.40
N SER A 317 13.14 -15.47 12.42
CA SER A 317 12.76 -15.28 13.83
C SER A 317 12.63 -13.79 14.16
N LEU A 318 11.90 -13.44 15.23
CA LEU A 318 11.66 -12.03 15.61
C LEU A 318 12.95 -11.22 15.79
N GLU A 319 13.99 -11.80 16.40
CA GLU A 319 15.28 -11.14 16.59
C GLU A 319 15.98 -10.86 15.26
N ARG A 320 16.14 -11.90 14.41
CA ARG A 320 16.76 -11.76 13.09
C ARG A 320 15.96 -10.86 12.15
N ARG A 321 14.63 -10.84 12.29
CA ARG A 321 13.76 -9.93 11.54
C ARG A 321 14.08 -8.47 11.87
N ARG A 322 14.25 -8.17 13.16
CA ARG A 322 14.62 -6.82 13.61
C ARG A 322 15.97 -6.38 13.05
N GLU A 323 17.00 -7.24 13.16
CA GLU A 323 18.34 -6.96 12.63
C GLU A 323 18.29 -6.72 11.11
N PHE A 324 17.61 -7.59 10.38
CA PHE A 324 17.42 -7.48 8.93
C PHE A 324 16.73 -6.17 8.53
N LEU A 325 15.60 -5.83 9.15
CA LEU A 325 14.87 -4.60 8.82
C LEU A 325 15.65 -3.34 9.19
N VAL A 326 16.37 -3.34 10.32
CA VAL A 326 17.24 -2.23 10.69
C VAL A 326 18.40 -2.08 9.70
N SER A 327 18.95 -3.19 9.17
CA SER A 327 19.98 -3.12 8.12
C SER A 327 19.44 -2.54 6.81
N LEU A 328 18.20 -2.84 6.44
CA LEU A 328 17.55 -2.24 5.26
C LEU A 328 17.28 -0.74 5.47
N ILE A 329 16.81 -0.33 6.64
CA ILE A 329 16.55 1.09 6.96
C ILE A 329 17.85 1.90 6.89
N LYS A 330 18.99 1.33 7.24
CA LYS A 330 20.29 1.99 7.17
C LYS A 330 20.83 2.18 5.75
N GLN A 331 20.29 1.48 4.75
CA GLN A 331 20.65 1.68 3.36
C GLN A 331 19.98 2.93 2.77
N TYR A 332 18.88 3.41 3.35
CA TYR A 332 18.15 4.63 2.99
C TYR A 332 18.52 5.80 3.90
#